data_086f70abe90203f36c79e499f7e3faee
#
_entry.id   086f70abe90203f36c79e499f7e3faee
#
_cell.length_a   1.000
_cell.length_b   1.000
_cell.length_c   1.000
_cell.angle_alpha   90.00
_cell.angle_beta   90.00
_cell.angle_gamma   90.00
#
_symmetry.space_group_name_H-M   'P 1'
#
loop_
_entity.id
_entity.type
_entity.pdbx_description
1 polymer ?
#
loop_
_entity_poly.entity_id
_entity_poly.type
_entity_poly.pdbx_seq_one_letter_code
_entity_poly.pdbx_strand_id
1 'polypeptide(L)'
;PVAGLCIGYPDWEPWVSLRLPPRVLVHKDRYDDSNFEEEIDGYDARRSESNPIKRQREVEKYGEKEIYGWSDDKSRQVSHLERGGFTDFIRRSFKF
;
A
#
# COMPACT_ATOMS: atom_id res chain seq x y z
N PRO A 1 19.80 13.36 -2.58
CA PRO A 1 19.09 12.60 -1.55
C PRO A 1 17.85 11.88 -2.13
N VAL A 2 17.55 10.73 -1.58
CA VAL A 2 16.43 9.88 -2.01
C VAL A 2 15.24 10.08 -1.08
N ALA A 3 15.50 10.36 0.16
CA ALA A 3 14.48 10.50 1.19
C ALA A 3 14.90 11.47 2.27
N GLY A 4 13.92 11.99 2.98
CA GLY A 4 14.13 12.83 4.15
C GLY A 4 13.27 12.34 5.30
N LEU A 5 13.72 12.54 6.51
CA LEU A 5 13.01 12.16 7.73
C LEU A 5 12.88 13.37 8.65
N CYS A 6 11.65 13.74 8.96
CA CYS A 6 11.37 14.81 9.91
C CYS A 6 10.98 14.21 11.27
N ILE A 7 11.67 14.63 12.31
CA ILE A 7 11.47 14.12 13.68
C ILE A 7 11.10 15.30 14.58
N GLY A 8 10.04 15.11 15.37
CA GLY A 8 9.59 16.14 16.30
C GLY A 8 8.44 15.65 17.15
N TYR A 9 7.92 16.53 17.99
CA TYR A 9 6.74 16.24 18.78
C TYR A 9 5.48 16.53 17.95
N PRO A 10 4.53 15.58 17.87
CA PRO A 10 3.31 15.78 17.09
C PRO A 10 2.39 16.81 17.75
N ASP A 11 1.70 17.60 16.95
CA ASP A 11 0.70 18.56 17.41
C ASP A 11 -0.64 17.90 17.76
N TRP A 12 -0.83 16.68 17.28
CA TRP A 12 -2.02 15.87 17.54
C TRP A 12 -1.65 14.40 17.51
N GLU A 13 -2.46 13.56 18.15
CA GLU A 13 -2.21 12.12 18.15
C GLU A 13 -2.81 11.50 16.90
N PRO A 14 -1.97 11.02 15.95
CA PRO A 14 -2.47 10.46 14.73
C PRO A 14 -3.05 9.06 14.93
N TRP A 15 -3.95 8.71 14.04
CA TRP A 15 -4.48 7.38 13.93
C TRP A 15 -3.41 6.39 13.49
N VAL A 16 -3.36 5.24 14.12
CA VAL A 16 -2.41 4.18 13.75
C VAL A 16 -3.05 3.29 12.69
N SER A 17 -2.42 3.23 11.52
CA SER A 17 -2.94 2.41 10.43
C SER A 17 -2.83 0.91 10.71
N LEU A 18 -3.83 0.16 10.26
CA LEU A 18 -3.82 -1.28 10.34
C LEU A 18 -2.71 -1.86 9.46
N ARG A 19 -1.98 -2.84 9.95
CA ARG A 19 -0.88 -3.48 9.23
C ARG A 19 -1.24 -4.91 8.85
N LEU A 20 -0.57 -5.42 7.81
CA LEU A 20 -0.61 -6.84 7.50
C LEU A 20 0.05 -7.64 8.63
N PRO A 21 -0.42 -8.86 8.91
CA PRO A 21 0.20 -9.68 9.94
C PRO A 21 1.67 -9.99 9.61
N PRO A 22 2.57 -10.07 10.62
CA PRO A 22 3.98 -10.38 10.37
C PRO A 22 4.22 -11.66 9.57
N ARG A 23 3.36 -12.66 9.71
CA ARG A 23 3.47 -13.91 8.96
C ARG A 23 3.37 -13.75 7.43
N VAL A 24 2.81 -12.63 6.97
CA VAL A 24 2.74 -12.30 5.54
C VAL A 24 4.06 -11.69 5.05
N LEU A 25 4.73 -10.93 5.91
CA LEU A 25 5.89 -10.11 5.54
C LEU A 25 7.23 -10.74 5.93
N VAL A 26 7.24 -11.57 6.97
CA VAL A 26 8.46 -12.19 7.49
C VAL A 26 8.45 -13.67 7.17
N HIS A 27 9.47 -14.14 6.44
CA HIS A 27 9.63 -15.52 6.04
C HIS A 27 10.91 -16.08 6.64
N LYS A 28 10.83 -17.31 7.17
CA LYS A 28 11.98 -17.99 7.75
C LYS A 28 12.50 -19.02 6.77
N ASP A 29 13.79 -18.92 6.43
CA ASP A 29 14.55 -19.85 5.59
C ASP A 29 14.13 -19.86 4.11
N ARG A 30 12.88 -19.61 3.80
CA ARG A 30 12.39 -19.55 2.42
C ARG A 30 11.13 -18.69 2.33
N TYR A 31 10.86 -18.15 1.16
CA TYR A 31 9.64 -17.43 0.85
C TYR A 31 8.43 -18.38 0.81
N ASP A 32 7.36 -18.01 1.47
CA ASP A 32 6.11 -18.78 1.49
C ASP A 32 4.92 -17.86 1.33
N ASP A 33 4.20 -17.98 0.22
CA ASP A 33 3.00 -17.22 -0.09
C ASP A 33 1.73 -18.09 -0.15
N SER A 34 1.77 -19.29 0.41
CA SER A 34 0.67 -20.27 0.29
C SER A 34 -0.68 -19.77 0.81
N ASN A 35 -0.68 -18.86 1.80
CA ASN A 35 -1.89 -18.31 2.39
C ASN A 35 -2.09 -16.83 2.05
N PHE A 36 -1.40 -16.33 1.04
CA PHE A 36 -1.36 -14.89 0.73
C PHE A 36 -2.75 -14.32 0.42
N GLU A 37 -3.53 -15.00 -0.42
CA GLU A 37 -4.87 -14.54 -0.80
C GLU A 37 -5.80 -14.44 0.41
N GLU A 38 -5.82 -15.47 1.26
CA GLU A 38 -6.62 -15.48 2.48
C GLU A 38 -6.22 -14.36 3.44
N GLU A 39 -4.93 -14.09 3.56
CA GLU A 39 -4.42 -13.02 4.41
C GLU A 39 -4.82 -11.64 3.88
N ILE A 40 -4.76 -11.43 2.58
CA ILE A 40 -5.19 -10.17 1.97
C ILE A 40 -6.70 -9.98 2.12
N ASP A 41 -7.50 -11.01 1.90
CA ASP A 41 -8.94 -10.96 2.09
C ASP A 41 -9.31 -10.65 3.54
N GLY A 42 -8.62 -11.28 4.49
CA GLY A 42 -8.78 -10.99 5.91
C GLY A 42 -8.40 -9.56 6.27
N TYR A 43 -7.34 -9.05 5.69
CA TYR A 43 -6.92 -7.67 5.88
C TYR A 43 -7.96 -6.69 5.31
N ASP A 44 -8.46 -6.94 4.11
CA ASP A 44 -9.50 -6.13 3.49
C ASP A 44 -10.75 -6.05 4.36
N ALA A 45 -11.16 -7.17 4.93
CA ALA A 45 -12.32 -7.22 5.83
C ALA A 45 -12.08 -6.36 7.09
N ARG A 46 -10.94 -6.52 7.74
CA ARG A 46 -10.58 -5.74 8.93
C ARG A 46 -10.44 -4.25 8.62
N ARG A 47 -9.81 -3.92 7.49
CA ARG A 47 -9.62 -2.54 7.06
C ARG A 47 -10.95 -1.86 6.72
N SER A 48 -11.86 -2.57 6.06
CA SER A 48 -13.19 -2.06 5.72
C SER A 48 -14.03 -1.78 6.96
N GLU A 49 -13.83 -2.57 8.01
CA GLU A 49 -14.51 -2.36 9.29
C GLU A 49 -13.94 -1.18 10.07
N SER A 50 -12.61 -1.06 10.14
CA SER A 50 -11.94 -0.05 10.97
C SER A 50 -11.76 1.29 10.26
N ASN A 51 -11.41 1.29 8.99
CA ASN A 51 -11.16 2.50 8.21
C ASN A 51 -11.40 2.24 6.72
N PRO A 52 -12.66 2.23 6.29
CA PRO A 52 -13.00 1.91 4.90
C PRO A 52 -12.50 2.98 3.93
N ILE A 53 -12.29 2.58 2.69
CA ILE A 53 -12.01 3.51 1.59
C ILE A 53 -13.31 4.26 1.27
N LYS A 54 -13.32 5.56 1.51
CA LYS A 54 -14.52 6.39 1.36
C LYS A 54 -14.87 6.72 -0.08
N ARG A 55 -13.88 6.71 -0.95
CA ARG A 55 -14.06 7.11 -2.34
C ARG A 55 -13.25 6.23 -3.27
N GLN A 56 -13.91 5.56 -4.18
CA GLN A 56 -13.28 4.85 -5.27
C GLN A 56 -12.78 5.85 -6.32
N ARG A 57 -11.53 5.72 -6.72
CA ARG A 57 -10.92 6.52 -7.78
C ARG A 57 -10.95 5.76 -9.10
N GLU A 58 -10.93 6.51 -10.20
CA GLU A 58 -10.85 5.98 -11.57
C GLU A 58 -11.97 4.98 -11.90
N VAL A 59 -13.17 5.28 -11.44
CA VAL A 59 -14.37 4.48 -11.72
C VAL A 59 -14.61 4.33 -13.22
N GLU A 60 -14.32 5.36 -13.99
CA GLU A 60 -14.48 5.37 -15.45
C GLU A 60 -13.61 4.32 -16.13
N LYS A 61 -12.42 4.07 -15.59
CA LYS A 61 -11.44 3.13 -16.16
C LYS A 61 -11.65 1.69 -15.68
N TYR A 62 -11.98 1.51 -14.40
CA TYR A 62 -12.04 0.18 -13.77
C TYR A 62 -13.45 -0.28 -13.41
N GLY A 63 -14.45 0.60 -13.58
CA GLY A 63 -15.83 0.31 -13.20
C GLY A 63 -16.09 0.50 -11.71
N GLU A 64 -17.34 0.79 -11.39
CA GLU A 64 -17.78 0.98 -10.01
C GLU A 64 -17.95 -0.37 -9.33
N LYS A 65 -17.38 -0.52 -8.14
CA LYS A 65 -17.53 -1.70 -7.30
C LYS A 65 -18.42 -1.38 -6.11
N GLU A 66 -19.36 -2.26 -5.82
CA GLU A 66 -20.20 -2.17 -4.63
C GLU A 66 -19.37 -2.30 -3.35
N ILE A 67 -18.42 -3.24 -3.33
CA ILE A 67 -17.48 -3.43 -2.25
C ILE A 67 -16.08 -3.10 -2.77
N TYR A 68 -15.51 -2.01 -2.25
CA TYR A 68 -14.18 -1.53 -2.66
C TYR A 68 -13.24 -1.61 -1.47
N GLY A 69 -12.34 -2.59 -1.48
CA GLY A 69 -11.40 -2.85 -0.40
C GLY A 69 -10.04 -2.20 -0.61
N TRP A 70 -9.18 -2.33 0.40
CA TRP A 70 -7.81 -1.83 0.35
C TRP A 70 -7.01 -2.46 -0.80
N SER A 71 -7.17 -3.76 -1.03
CA SER A 71 -6.44 -4.46 -2.10
C SER A 71 -6.86 -3.96 -3.48
N ASP A 72 -8.13 -3.63 -3.68
CA ASP A 72 -8.63 -3.02 -4.92
C ASP A 72 -7.94 -1.68 -5.17
N ASP A 73 -7.85 -0.84 -4.15
CA ASP A 73 -7.22 0.47 -4.27
C ASP A 73 -5.71 0.37 -4.52
N LYS A 74 -5.03 -0.56 -3.87
CA LYS A 74 -3.60 -0.80 -4.09
C LYS A 74 -3.32 -1.39 -5.47
N SER A 75 -4.15 -2.30 -5.94
CA SER A 75 -4.04 -2.83 -7.31
C SER A 75 -4.17 -1.73 -8.35
N ARG A 76 -5.09 -0.79 -8.14
CA ARG A 76 -5.23 0.39 -8.99
C ARG A 76 -3.95 1.23 -8.98
N GLN A 77 -3.43 1.53 -7.79
CA GLN A 77 -2.22 2.35 -7.65
C GLN A 77 -1.01 1.74 -8.36
N VAL A 78 -0.77 0.44 -8.17
CA VAL A 78 0.39 -0.21 -8.79
C VAL A 78 0.23 -0.48 -10.28
N SER A 79 -1.00 -0.34 -10.81
CA SER A 79 -1.25 -0.44 -12.25
C SER A 79 -0.80 0.78 -13.03
N HIS A 80 -0.42 1.86 -12.35
CA HIS A 80 0.08 3.09 -12.95
C HIS A 80 1.59 3.21 -12.84
N LEU A 81 2.20 3.75 -13.88
CA LEU A 81 3.62 4.12 -13.86
C LEU A 81 3.76 5.55 -13.29
N GLU A 82 3.35 5.74 -12.05
CA GLU A 82 3.30 7.06 -11.41
C GLU A 82 4.67 7.69 -11.21
N ARG A 83 5.72 6.87 -11.14
CA ARG A 83 7.08 7.34 -10.89
C ARG A 83 8.06 6.93 -11.98
N GLY A 84 7.60 6.97 -13.24
CA GLY A 84 8.40 6.56 -14.38
C GLY A 84 9.75 7.30 -14.51
N GLY A 85 9.81 8.57 -14.12
CA GLY A 85 11.03 9.36 -14.14
C GLY A 85 11.96 9.18 -12.94
N PHE A 86 11.54 8.43 -11.92
CA PHE A 86 12.31 8.30 -10.68
C PHE A 86 13.61 7.54 -10.88
N THR A 87 13.61 6.51 -11.68
CA THR A 87 14.83 5.75 -12.00
C THR A 87 15.87 6.64 -12.69
N ASP A 88 15.44 7.47 -13.63
CA ASP A 88 16.34 8.40 -14.32
C ASP A 88 16.88 9.47 -13.38
N PHE A 89 16.04 9.97 -12.49
CA PHE A 89 16.45 10.89 -11.45
C PHE A 89 17.55 10.28 -10.56
N ILE A 90 17.36 9.04 -10.10
CA ILE A 90 18.32 8.34 -9.26
C ILE A 90 19.64 8.14 -10.00
N ARG A 91 19.61 7.70 -11.26
CA ARG A 91 20.80 7.50 -12.07
C ARG A 91 21.61 8.79 -12.23
N ARG A 92 20.93 9.91 -12.51
CA ARG A 92 21.58 11.21 -12.66
C ARG A 92 22.17 11.74 -11.36
N SER A 93 21.48 11.49 -10.24
CA SER A 93 21.87 12.04 -8.93
C SER A 93 23.01 11.28 -8.27
N PHE A 94 23.12 9.98 -8.50
CA PHE A 94 24.05 9.10 -7.79
C PHE A 94 25.14 8.48 -8.65
N LYS A 95 25.12 8.67 -9.94
CA LYS A 95 26.16 8.21 -10.88
C LYS A 95 26.54 6.72 -10.70
N PHE A 96 25.57 5.87 -10.73
CA PHE A 96 25.84 4.43 -10.71
C PHE A 96 26.57 3.97 -11.96
#